data_ccb53da0727822f1757c5a3a5be513de
#
_entry.id   ccb53da0727822f1757c5a3a5be513de
#
_cell.length_a   1.000
_cell.length_b   1.000
_cell.length_c   1.000
_cell.angle_alpha   90.00
_cell.angle_beta   90.00
_cell.angle_gamma   90.00
#
_symmetry.space_group_name_H-M   'P 1'
#
loop_
_entity.id
_entity.type
_entity.pdbx_description
1 polymer ?
#
loop_
_entity_poly.entity_id
_entity_poly.type
_entity_poly.pdbx_seq_one_letter_code
_entity_poly.pdbx_strand_id
1 'polypeptide(L)'
;SRGLGDVYKRQVSNGLKLSPNTEVLIEESLLGWKEYEMEVVRDHSDNCIIICSIENVDPMGVHTGDSITVAPALTLSDKEYQRMRNASIAVLREIGVDTGGSNVQFALNPIDGRLIVIEMNPRVSRSSALASKATGFPIAKVAAKLAIGYNLDELQNDITKSTPTSFEPTIDYVVTKIPRFTFEKFPGSNNFLSTSMKSVGEAMAIGRSFQESLQKALRSLETDLSGLNDVPFPSQNEALNDKDNISGWLAEQVPERILRISTALRCKVSIEDISKFTGWDKWFLEQIAGIINVEEILKENLFPLE
;
A
#
# COMPACT_ATOMS: atom_id res chain seq x y z
N SER A 1 20.80 10.17 24.88
CA SER A 1 19.75 9.18 25.12
C SER A 1 18.64 9.67 26.05
N ARG A 2 18.24 10.93 25.88
CA ARG A 2 16.98 11.43 26.44
C ARG A 2 15.92 11.30 25.34
N GLY A 3 15.35 10.20 25.09
CA GLY A 3 14.54 10.37 23.91
C GLY A 3 13.32 9.45 23.90
N LEU A 4 13.51 8.18 23.76
CA LEU A 4 12.43 7.23 23.49
C LEU A 4 11.53 7.02 24.72
N GLY A 5 12.09 6.87 25.92
CA GLY A 5 11.31 6.65 27.14
C GLY A 5 10.38 7.82 27.49
N ASP A 6 10.82 9.05 27.27
CA ASP A 6 10.00 10.25 27.54
C ASP A 6 8.92 10.45 26.48
N VAL A 7 9.18 10.04 25.23
CA VAL A 7 8.18 10.06 24.14
C VAL A 7 7.07 9.06 24.44
N TYR A 8 7.40 7.82 24.78
CA TYR A 8 6.41 6.79 25.10
C TYR A 8 5.58 7.14 26.34
N LYS A 9 6.21 7.64 27.41
CA LYS A 9 5.49 8.12 28.60
C LYS A 9 4.48 9.21 28.25
N ARG A 10 4.89 10.18 27.41
CA ARG A 10 4.00 11.24 26.95
C ARG A 10 2.85 10.71 26.11
N GLN A 11 3.13 9.77 25.19
CA GLN A 11 2.09 9.13 24.35
C GLN A 11 1.09 8.37 25.20
N VAL A 12 1.53 7.52 26.12
CA VAL A 12 0.65 6.77 27.03
C VAL A 12 -0.15 7.74 27.92
N SER A 13 0.48 8.75 28.52
CA SER A 13 -0.22 9.74 29.34
C SER A 13 -1.28 10.50 28.55
N ASN A 14 -1.01 10.86 27.29
CA ASN A 14 -1.99 11.52 26.44
C ASN A 14 -3.11 10.56 26.02
N GLY A 15 -2.77 9.32 25.68
CA GLY A 15 -3.75 8.28 25.36
C GLY A 15 -4.72 8.02 26.50
N LEU A 16 -4.22 7.86 27.72
CA LEU A 16 -5.05 7.69 28.92
C LEU A 16 -5.99 8.88 29.17
N LYS A 17 -5.53 10.10 28.91
CA LYS A 17 -6.37 11.31 29.06
C LYS A 17 -7.49 11.42 28.02
N LEU A 18 -7.22 10.94 26.79
CA LEU A 18 -8.17 11.01 25.67
C LEU A 18 -9.11 9.82 25.62
N SER A 19 -8.74 8.71 26.25
CA SER A 19 -9.53 7.48 26.28
C SER A 19 -10.77 7.67 27.19
N PRO A 20 -11.98 7.35 26.70
CA PRO A 20 -13.21 7.48 27.51
C PRO A 20 -13.22 6.60 28.76
N ASN A 21 -12.52 5.46 28.71
CA ASN A 21 -12.41 4.49 29.81
C ASN A 21 -11.06 4.54 30.53
N THR A 22 -10.20 5.54 30.21
CA THR A 22 -8.85 5.69 30.77
C THR A 22 -7.93 4.49 30.58
N GLU A 23 -8.11 3.74 29.47
CA GLU A 23 -7.30 2.60 29.08
C GLU A 23 -6.59 2.84 27.76
N VAL A 24 -5.43 2.24 27.58
CA VAL A 24 -4.67 2.23 26.32
C VAL A 24 -4.17 0.82 26.03
N LEU A 25 -4.23 0.42 24.76
CA LEU A 25 -3.60 -0.81 24.27
C LEU A 25 -2.12 -0.53 23.97
N ILE A 26 -1.25 -1.41 24.44
CA ILE A 26 0.19 -1.37 24.16
C ILE A 26 0.54 -2.62 23.38
N GLU A 27 1.07 -2.44 22.18
CA GLU A 27 1.42 -3.53 21.27
C GLU A 27 2.91 -3.49 20.91
N GLU A 28 3.42 -4.62 20.41
CA GLU A 28 4.74 -4.69 19.81
C GLU A 28 4.83 -3.73 18.61
N SER A 29 5.91 -2.96 18.49
CA SER A 29 6.10 -2.08 17.33
C SER A 29 6.51 -2.89 16.10
N LEU A 30 5.77 -2.70 15.02
CA LEU A 30 6.02 -3.34 13.71
C LEU A 30 6.51 -2.32 12.66
N LEU A 31 7.05 -1.17 13.11
CA LEU A 31 7.57 -0.16 12.20
C LEU A 31 8.63 -0.76 11.26
N GLY A 32 8.50 -0.44 9.97
CA GLY A 32 9.40 -0.95 8.93
C GLY A 32 9.09 -2.35 8.41
N TRP A 33 8.08 -3.05 8.95
CA TRP A 33 7.63 -4.30 8.37
C TRP A 33 6.85 -4.06 7.09
N LYS A 34 6.75 -5.08 6.23
CA LYS A 34 5.90 -5.06 5.05
C LYS A 34 4.43 -5.19 5.46
N GLU A 35 3.56 -4.49 4.75
CA GLU A 35 2.12 -4.51 5.00
C GLU A 35 1.37 -5.07 3.79
N TYR A 36 0.44 -5.99 4.08
CA TYR A 36 -0.40 -6.64 3.08
C TYR A 36 -1.85 -6.67 3.51
N GLU A 37 -2.74 -6.69 2.55
CA GLU A 37 -4.17 -6.83 2.79
C GLU A 37 -4.74 -7.95 1.92
N MET A 38 -5.68 -8.70 2.49
CA MET A 38 -6.49 -9.69 1.77
C MET A 38 -7.95 -9.26 1.79
N GLU A 39 -8.51 -9.05 0.62
CA GLU A 39 -9.96 -8.86 0.46
C GLU A 39 -10.61 -10.23 0.29
N VAL A 40 -11.51 -10.56 1.21
CA VAL A 40 -12.07 -11.89 1.37
C VAL A 40 -13.58 -11.82 1.36
N VAL A 41 -14.23 -12.81 0.75
CA VAL A 41 -15.68 -12.97 0.82
C VAL A 41 -16.00 -14.38 1.31
N ARG A 42 -16.93 -14.48 2.26
CA ARG A 42 -17.39 -15.76 2.82
C ARG A 42 -18.91 -15.77 2.90
N ASP A 43 -19.52 -16.95 2.65
CA ASP A 43 -20.96 -17.19 2.75
C ASP A 43 -21.32 -18.15 3.89
N HIS A 44 -22.62 -18.38 4.11
CA HIS A 44 -23.15 -19.28 5.15
C HIS A 44 -22.75 -20.75 4.98
N SER A 45 -22.50 -21.19 3.74
CA SER A 45 -22.07 -22.56 3.42
C SER A 45 -20.57 -22.76 3.55
N ASP A 46 -19.84 -21.75 4.12
CA ASP A 46 -18.40 -21.74 4.30
C ASP A 46 -17.59 -21.71 2.99
N ASN A 47 -18.20 -21.34 1.88
CA ASN A 47 -17.43 -20.95 0.71
C ASN A 47 -16.68 -19.66 1.03
N CYS A 48 -15.35 -19.71 0.99
CA CYS A 48 -14.50 -18.59 1.36
C CYS A 48 -13.44 -18.38 0.27
N ILE A 49 -13.41 -17.19 -0.32
CA ILE A 49 -12.56 -16.86 -1.46
C ILE A 49 -11.77 -15.58 -1.21
N ILE A 50 -10.54 -15.53 -1.72
CA ILE A 50 -9.73 -14.31 -1.77
C ILE A 50 -10.05 -13.59 -3.07
N ILE A 51 -10.56 -12.38 -2.96
CA ILE A 51 -10.87 -11.55 -4.14
C ILE A 51 -9.61 -10.89 -4.69
N CYS A 52 -8.75 -10.40 -3.79
CA CYS A 52 -7.54 -9.71 -4.17
C CYS A 52 -6.55 -9.68 -3.01
N SER A 53 -5.27 -9.87 -3.32
CA SER A 53 -4.17 -9.48 -2.44
C SER A 53 -3.72 -8.07 -2.79
N ILE A 54 -3.45 -7.25 -1.79
CA ILE A 54 -2.98 -5.88 -1.93
C ILE A 54 -1.69 -5.76 -1.13
N GLU A 55 -0.70 -5.07 -1.70
CA GLU A 55 0.58 -4.79 -1.04
C GLU A 55 0.76 -3.28 -0.91
N ASN A 56 1.11 -2.84 0.29
CA ASN A 56 1.55 -1.48 0.52
C ASN A 56 3.03 -1.37 0.15
N VAL A 57 3.37 -0.44 -0.75
CA VAL A 57 4.76 -0.17 -1.15
C VAL A 57 5.51 0.51 -0.01
N ASP A 58 4.80 1.35 0.75
CA ASP A 58 5.32 1.97 1.96
C ASP A 58 5.35 0.95 3.10
N PRO A 59 6.43 0.95 3.92
CA PRO A 59 6.49 0.08 5.10
C PRO A 59 5.50 0.52 6.18
N MET A 60 5.24 -0.38 7.15
CA MET A 60 4.46 -0.08 8.36
C MET A 60 4.96 1.20 9.03
N GLY A 61 4.03 2.08 9.38
CA GLY A 61 4.28 3.41 9.95
C GLY A 61 3.60 4.53 9.16
N VAL A 62 3.30 4.29 7.89
CA VAL A 62 2.41 5.13 7.07
C VAL A 62 1.04 4.46 7.05
N HIS A 63 -0.03 5.23 7.29
CA HIS A 63 -1.40 4.70 7.24
C HIS A 63 -1.69 4.09 5.86
N THR A 64 -2.33 2.92 5.81
CA THR A 64 -2.62 2.19 4.55
C THR A 64 -3.37 3.06 3.52
N GLY A 65 -4.26 3.97 3.98
CA GLY A 65 -4.93 4.95 3.11
C GLY A 65 -3.99 5.96 2.45
N ASP A 66 -2.86 6.25 3.09
CA ASP A 66 -1.82 7.20 2.64
C ASP A 66 -0.67 6.50 1.90
N SER A 67 -0.65 5.17 1.89
CA SER A 67 0.36 4.37 1.21
C SER A 67 0.08 4.27 -0.29
N ILE A 68 1.15 4.17 -1.08
CA ILE A 68 1.09 3.68 -2.45
C ILE A 68 0.83 2.18 -2.36
N THR A 69 -0.18 1.68 -3.07
CA THR A 69 -0.53 0.26 -3.02
C THR A 69 -0.60 -0.36 -4.40
N VAL A 70 -0.32 -1.65 -4.47
CA VAL A 70 -0.39 -2.44 -5.69
C VAL A 70 -1.30 -3.66 -5.50
N ALA A 71 -1.96 -4.06 -6.56
CA ALA A 71 -2.76 -5.26 -6.65
C ALA A 71 -2.46 -5.98 -7.99
N PRO A 72 -2.18 -7.30 -7.97
CA PRO A 72 -1.98 -8.14 -6.80
C PRO A 72 -0.70 -7.79 -6.04
N ALA A 73 -0.47 -8.37 -4.86
CA ALA A 73 0.81 -8.30 -4.17
C ALA A 73 1.93 -8.84 -5.06
N LEU A 74 3.04 -8.07 -5.19
CA LEU A 74 4.10 -8.34 -6.16
C LEU A 74 5.36 -8.96 -5.54
N THR A 75 5.57 -8.78 -4.23
CA THR A 75 6.79 -9.26 -3.55
C THR A 75 6.53 -10.43 -2.60
N LEU A 76 5.31 -10.99 -2.59
CA LEU A 76 5.03 -12.23 -1.87
C LEU A 76 5.49 -13.47 -2.64
N SER A 77 6.15 -14.39 -1.96
CA SER A 77 6.27 -15.75 -2.45
C SER A 77 4.91 -16.48 -2.37
N ASP A 78 4.72 -17.53 -3.17
CA ASP A 78 3.50 -18.34 -3.10
C ASP A 78 3.27 -18.92 -1.68
N LYS A 79 4.34 -19.35 -1.02
CA LYS A 79 4.25 -19.86 0.36
C LYS A 79 3.73 -18.82 1.34
N GLU A 80 4.16 -17.57 1.25
CA GLU A 80 3.68 -16.48 2.09
C GLU A 80 2.23 -16.14 1.76
N TYR A 81 1.90 -16.06 0.47
CA TYR A 81 0.52 -15.86 0.01
C TYR A 81 -0.43 -16.92 0.58
N GLN A 82 -0.07 -18.22 0.48
CA GLN A 82 -0.90 -19.30 1.00
C GLN A 82 -1.04 -19.25 2.53
N ARG A 83 0.01 -18.83 3.25
CA ARG A 83 -0.08 -18.61 4.70
C ARG A 83 -1.07 -17.48 5.03
N MET A 84 -1.01 -16.35 4.32
CA MET A 84 -1.94 -15.23 4.51
C MET A 84 -3.37 -15.62 4.14
N ARG A 85 -3.54 -16.34 3.02
CA ARG A 85 -4.84 -16.90 2.59
C ARG A 85 -5.46 -17.77 3.68
N ASN A 86 -4.72 -18.74 4.18
CA ASN A 86 -5.20 -19.65 5.23
C ASN A 86 -5.50 -18.89 6.54
N ALA A 87 -4.66 -17.93 6.92
CA ALA A 87 -4.88 -17.11 8.10
C ALA A 87 -6.15 -16.24 7.93
N SER A 88 -6.37 -15.65 6.77
CA SER A 88 -7.58 -14.87 6.48
C SER A 88 -8.85 -15.71 6.64
N ILE A 89 -8.86 -16.91 6.07
CA ILE A 89 -10.00 -17.85 6.18
C ILE A 89 -10.23 -18.22 7.65
N ALA A 90 -9.17 -18.54 8.40
CA ALA A 90 -9.27 -18.87 9.82
C ALA A 90 -9.82 -17.69 10.64
N VAL A 91 -9.37 -16.47 10.38
CA VAL A 91 -9.85 -15.25 11.06
C VAL A 91 -11.33 -15.03 10.79
N LEU A 92 -11.79 -15.12 9.54
CA LEU A 92 -13.21 -14.95 9.21
C LEU A 92 -14.10 -16.00 9.88
N ARG A 93 -13.64 -17.23 9.95
CA ARG A 93 -14.35 -18.31 10.63
C ARG A 93 -14.44 -18.09 12.14
N GLU A 94 -13.35 -17.70 12.79
CA GLU A 94 -13.28 -17.46 14.24
C GLU A 94 -14.16 -16.27 14.66
N ILE A 95 -14.14 -15.18 13.87
CA ILE A 95 -15.00 -14.01 14.10
C ILE A 95 -16.47 -14.30 13.78
N GLY A 96 -16.75 -15.30 12.93
CA GLY A 96 -18.10 -15.66 12.53
C GLY A 96 -18.68 -14.80 11.41
N VAL A 97 -17.84 -14.20 10.57
CA VAL A 97 -18.31 -13.50 9.35
C VAL A 97 -18.72 -14.54 8.31
N ASP A 98 -19.98 -14.55 7.93
CA ASP A 98 -20.58 -15.54 7.03
C ASP A 98 -21.50 -14.92 5.95
N THR A 99 -21.54 -13.62 5.82
CA THR A 99 -22.46 -12.91 4.91
C THR A 99 -21.81 -11.75 4.18
N GLY A 100 -20.56 -11.88 3.74
CA GLY A 100 -20.03 -10.78 2.95
C GLY A 100 -18.54 -10.61 2.90
N GLY A 101 -18.15 -9.40 2.51
CA GLY A 101 -16.77 -9.01 2.32
C GLY A 101 -16.10 -8.56 3.62
N SER A 102 -14.84 -8.90 3.74
CA SER A 102 -13.96 -8.49 4.83
C SER A 102 -12.58 -8.17 4.31
N ASN A 103 -11.91 -7.24 4.99
CA ASN A 103 -10.51 -6.92 4.76
C ASN A 103 -9.69 -7.43 5.94
N VAL A 104 -8.65 -8.21 5.68
CA VAL A 104 -7.70 -8.69 6.68
C VAL A 104 -6.34 -8.10 6.39
N GLN A 105 -5.77 -7.39 7.37
CA GLN A 105 -4.48 -6.72 7.25
C GLN A 105 -3.39 -7.51 7.99
N PHE A 106 -2.24 -7.62 7.34
CA PHE A 106 -1.10 -8.38 7.81
C PHE A 106 0.17 -7.54 7.80
N ALA A 107 1.01 -7.75 8.82
CA ALA A 107 2.41 -7.35 8.79
C ALA A 107 3.30 -8.58 8.59
N LEU A 108 4.28 -8.46 7.70
CA LEU A 108 5.27 -9.49 7.42
C LEU A 108 6.67 -8.94 7.73
N ASN A 109 7.39 -9.59 8.63
CA ASN A 109 8.77 -9.23 8.94
C ASN A 109 9.66 -9.55 7.72
N PRO A 110 10.34 -8.55 7.13
CA PRO A 110 11.17 -8.77 5.94
C PRO A 110 12.44 -9.58 6.22
N ILE A 111 12.80 -9.79 7.50
CA ILE A 111 14.03 -10.48 7.90
C ILE A 111 13.80 -11.98 8.10
N ASP A 112 12.76 -12.36 8.82
CA ASP A 112 12.51 -13.74 9.25
C ASP A 112 11.19 -14.33 8.74
N GLY A 113 10.36 -13.51 8.05
CA GLY A 113 9.07 -13.93 7.53
C GLY A 113 8.00 -14.17 8.60
N ARG A 114 8.17 -13.65 9.82
CA ARG A 114 7.13 -13.68 10.86
C ARG A 114 5.91 -12.91 10.37
N LEU A 115 4.74 -13.56 10.42
CA LEU A 115 3.47 -13.02 10.00
C LEU A 115 2.61 -12.65 11.22
N ILE A 116 2.06 -11.45 11.22
CA ILE A 116 1.14 -10.95 12.26
C ILE A 116 -0.13 -10.45 11.59
N VAL A 117 -1.28 -10.80 12.15
CA VAL A 117 -2.58 -10.19 11.81
C VAL A 117 -2.67 -8.86 12.56
N ILE A 118 -2.86 -7.77 11.83
CA ILE A 118 -2.99 -6.42 12.39
C ILE A 118 -4.42 -6.18 12.81
N GLU A 119 -5.34 -6.30 11.85
CA GLU A 119 -6.77 -6.15 12.09
C GLU A 119 -7.60 -6.88 11.02
N MET A 120 -8.87 -7.07 11.33
CA MET A 120 -9.86 -7.51 10.37
C MET A 120 -11.07 -6.57 10.42
N ASN A 121 -11.47 -6.09 9.26
CA ASN A 121 -12.63 -5.23 9.09
C ASN A 121 -13.79 -6.06 8.51
N PRO A 122 -14.81 -6.46 9.32
CA PRO A 122 -15.92 -7.31 8.87
C PRO A 122 -16.98 -6.52 8.09
N ARG A 123 -16.55 -5.79 7.09
CA ARG A 123 -17.38 -4.91 6.27
C ARG A 123 -16.74 -4.63 4.93
N VAL A 124 -17.54 -4.23 3.95
CA VAL A 124 -17.05 -3.61 2.72
C VAL A 124 -16.37 -2.27 3.07
N SER A 125 -15.18 -2.05 2.54
CA SER A 125 -14.30 -0.92 2.85
C SER A 125 -13.86 -0.19 1.58
N ARG A 126 -12.99 0.82 1.72
CA ARG A 126 -12.32 1.45 0.56
C ARG A 126 -11.40 0.46 -0.16
N SER A 127 -10.69 -0.39 0.57
CA SER A 127 -9.89 -1.48 -0.02
C SER A 127 -10.76 -2.44 -0.82
N SER A 128 -11.97 -2.75 -0.36
CA SER A 128 -12.94 -3.56 -1.12
C SER A 128 -13.36 -2.88 -2.43
N ALA A 129 -13.51 -1.55 -2.43
CA ALA A 129 -13.79 -0.79 -3.65
C ALA A 129 -12.59 -0.83 -4.62
N LEU A 130 -11.36 -0.69 -4.10
CA LEU A 130 -10.13 -0.84 -4.87
C LEU A 130 -10.04 -2.25 -5.47
N ALA A 131 -10.22 -3.29 -4.67
CA ALA A 131 -10.21 -4.68 -5.11
C ALA A 131 -11.28 -4.97 -6.16
N SER A 132 -12.49 -4.42 -5.98
CA SER A 132 -13.57 -4.56 -6.97
C SER A 132 -13.21 -3.92 -8.30
N LYS A 133 -12.60 -2.73 -8.30
CA LYS A 133 -12.13 -2.07 -9.51
C LYS A 133 -10.94 -2.82 -10.14
N ALA A 134 -10.03 -3.31 -9.32
CA ALA A 134 -8.84 -4.03 -9.77
C ALA A 134 -9.20 -5.37 -10.43
N THR A 135 -10.13 -6.12 -9.88
CA THR A 135 -10.48 -7.47 -10.34
C THR A 135 -11.71 -7.53 -11.23
N GLY A 136 -12.54 -6.49 -11.21
CA GLY A 136 -13.90 -6.53 -11.81
C GLY A 136 -14.91 -7.30 -10.96
N PHE A 137 -14.51 -7.91 -9.83
CA PHE A 137 -15.42 -8.65 -8.96
C PHE A 137 -16.26 -7.70 -8.11
N PRO A 138 -17.60 -7.72 -8.20
CA PRO A 138 -18.46 -6.74 -7.56
C PRO A 138 -18.73 -7.09 -6.09
N ILE A 139 -17.74 -6.89 -5.21
CA ILE A 139 -17.79 -7.32 -3.79
C ILE A 139 -19.06 -6.83 -3.10
N ALA A 140 -19.42 -5.55 -3.21
CA ALA A 140 -20.59 -4.99 -2.54
C ALA A 140 -21.91 -5.62 -3.02
N LYS A 141 -22.05 -5.87 -4.33
CA LYS A 141 -23.23 -6.53 -4.91
C LYS A 141 -23.34 -7.97 -4.43
N VAL A 142 -22.22 -8.68 -4.40
CA VAL A 142 -22.17 -10.07 -3.91
C VAL A 142 -22.50 -10.10 -2.44
N ALA A 143 -21.84 -9.27 -1.61
CA ALA A 143 -22.12 -9.18 -0.17
C ALA A 143 -23.60 -8.90 0.13
N ALA A 144 -24.24 -8.01 -0.62
CA ALA A 144 -25.68 -7.74 -0.47
C ALA A 144 -26.55 -8.97 -0.76
N LYS A 145 -26.18 -9.79 -1.75
CA LYS A 145 -26.88 -11.04 -2.06
C LYS A 145 -26.65 -12.12 -0.99
N LEU A 146 -25.43 -12.24 -0.48
CA LEU A 146 -25.13 -13.16 0.62
C LEU A 146 -25.92 -12.80 1.88
N ALA A 147 -26.07 -11.51 2.17
CA ALA A 147 -26.84 -11.03 3.33
C ALA A 147 -28.35 -11.38 3.27
N ILE A 148 -28.89 -11.66 2.09
CA ILE A 148 -30.29 -12.11 1.91
C ILE A 148 -30.43 -13.62 1.70
N GLY A 149 -29.32 -14.38 1.92
CA GLY A 149 -29.35 -15.84 2.00
C GLY A 149 -28.85 -16.60 0.77
N TYR A 150 -28.31 -15.94 -0.25
CA TYR A 150 -27.64 -16.63 -1.35
C TYR A 150 -26.24 -17.11 -0.93
N ASN A 151 -25.77 -18.17 -1.56
CA ASN A 151 -24.40 -18.65 -1.46
C ASN A 151 -23.57 -18.27 -2.68
N LEU A 152 -22.25 -18.30 -2.56
CA LEU A 152 -21.33 -17.92 -3.65
C LEU A 152 -21.44 -18.83 -4.86
N ASP A 153 -21.72 -20.10 -4.67
CA ASP A 153 -21.88 -21.10 -5.73
C ASP A 153 -23.23 -21.00 -6.46
N GLU A 154 -24.23 -20.36 -5.85
CA GLU A 154 -25.54 -20.08 -6.46
C GLU A 154 -25.53 -18.82 -7.32
N LEU A 155 -24.53 -17.94 -7.13
CA LEU A 155 -24.44 -16.68 -7.87
C LEU A 155 -23.57 -16.84 -9.11
N GLN A 156 -24.07 -16.31 -10.22
CA GLN A 156 -23.29 -16.25 -11.46
C GLN A 156 -22.20 -15.15 -11.35
N ASN A 157 -21.00 -15.49 -11.79
CA ASN A 157 -19.89 -14.54 -11.88
C ASN A 157 -20.16 -13.49 -12.97
N ASP A 158 -20.19 -12.21 -12.59
CA ASP A 158 -20.48 -11.10 -13.51
C ASP A 158 -19.41 -10.90 -14.59
N ILE A 159 -18.18 -11.38 -14.35
CA ILE A 159 -17.05 -11.25 -15.28
C ILE A 159 -17.10 -12.34 -16.34
N THR A 160 -17.08 -13.59 -15.90
CA THR A 160 -17.02 -14.75 -16.80
C THR A 160 -18.38 -15.12 -17.39
N LYS A 161 -19.46 -14.84 -16.67
CA LYS A 161 -20.86 -15.20 -16.99
C LYS A 161 -21.09 -16.70 -17.21
N SER A 162 -20.11 -17.52 -16.93
CA SER A 162 -20.15 -18.98 -17.14
C SER A 162 -19.75 -19.77 -15.89
N THR A 163 -19.05 -19.15 -14.94
CA THR A 163 -18.62 -19.77 -13.69
C THR A 163 -19.42 -19.22 -12.51
N PRO A 164 -19.53 -19.96 -11.38
CA PRO A 164 -20.08 -19.41 -10.16
C PRO A 164 -19.15 -18.37 -9.52
N THR A 165 -19.71 -17.55 -8.67
CA THR A 165 -18.99 -16.49 -7.94
C THR A 165 -18.02 -17.06 -6.89
N SER A 166 -18.09 -18.36 -6.58
CA SER A 166 -17.18 -19.06 -5.66
C SER A 166 -15.75 -19.26 -6.21
N PHE A 167 -15.49 -18.92 -7.48
CA PHE A 167 -14.14 -18.96 -8.05
C PHE A 167 -13.37 -17.67 -7.73
N GLU A 168 -12.15 -17.82 -7.22
CA GLU A 168 -11.26 -16.69 -6.93
C GLU A 168 -10.87 -15.97 -8.25
N PRO A 169 -10.98 -14.62 -8.31
CA PRO A 169 -10.49 -13.87 -9.45
C PRO A 169 -8.97 -14.01 -9.61
N THR A 170 -8.52 -14.05 -10.86
CA THR A 170 -7.10 -13.94 -11.22
C THR A 170 -6.94 -12.81 -12.22
N ILE A 171 -5.86 -12.02 -12.06
CA ILE A 171 -5.53 -10.90 -12.94
C ILE A 171 -4.11 -11.07 -13.45
N ASP A 172 -3.89 -10.71 -14.72
CA ASP A 172 -2.60 -10.78 -15.42
C ASP A 172 -2.03 -9.38 -15.72
N TYR A 173 -2.45 -8.39 -14.94
CA TYR A 173 -2.03 -7.00 -15.01
C TYR A 173 -1.76 -6.47 -13.60
N VAL A 174 -1.15 -5.30 -13.52
CA VAL A 174 -0.86 -4.61 -12.26
C VAL A 174 -1.73 -3.39 -12.12
N VAL A 175 -2.31 -3.24 -10.94
CA VAL A 175 -3.06 -2.05 -10.54
C VAL A 175 -2.26 -1.29 -9.50
N THR A 176 -2.00 -0.01 -9.73
CA THR A 176 -1.33 0.86 -8.76
C THR A 176 -2.30 1.95 -8.29
N LYS A 177 -2.41 2.12 -6.99
CA LYS A 177 -3.14 3.21 -6.34
C LYS A 177 -2.14 4.19 -5.73
N ILE A 178 -2.32 5.49 -5.99
CA ILE A 178 -1.53 6.56 -5.37
C ILE A 178 -2.50 7.50 -4.64
N PRO A 179 -2.24 7.82 -3.36
CA PRO A 179 -3.10 8.73 -2.60
C PRO A 179 -2.95 10.18 -3.07
N ARG A 180 -4.05 10.94 -2.99
CA ARG A 180 -4.08 12.38 -3.24
C ARG A 180 -4.16 13.13 -1.91
N PHE A 181 -3.25 14.07 -1.72
CA PHE A 181 -3.23 14.98 -0.57
C PHE A 181 -3.62 16.40 -1.03
N THR A 182 -4.07 17.22 -0.09
CA THR A 182 -4.47 18.62 -0.35
C THR A 182 -3.87 19.57 0.68
N PHE A 183 -2.62 19.31 1.09
CA PHE A 183 -1.93 20.16 2.08
C PHE A 183 -1.81 21.62 1.62
N GLU A 184 -1.79 21.84 0.30
CA GLU A 184 -1.80 23.16 -0.31
C GLU A 184 -3.03 24.02 0.07
N LYS A 185 -4.14 23.37 0.46
CA LYS A 185 -5.38 24.04 0.89
C LYS A 185 -5.40 24.35 2.39
N PHE A 186 -4.44 23.84 3.14
CA PHE A 186 -4.37 23.96 4.61
C PHE A 186 -3.00 24.51 5.04
N PRO A 187 -2.73 25.82 4.84
CA PRO A 187 -1.46 26.41 5.23
C PRO A 187 -1.16 26.17 6.72
N GLY A 188 0.07 25.77 7.03
CA GLY A 188 0.51 25.45 8.39
C GLY A 188 0.17 24.03 8.87
N SER A 189 -0.49 23.20 8.07
CA SER A 189 -0.68 21.79 8.39
C SER A 189 0.63 21.01 8.26
N ASN A 190 0.80 20.03 9.15
CA ASN A 190 1.93 19.11 9.08
C ASN A 190 1.71 18.10 7.93
N ASN A 191 2.61 18.08 6.95
CA ASN A 191 2.56 17.19 5.78
C ASN A 191 3.29 15.85 5.99
N PHE A 192 3.90 15.61 7.16
CA PHE A 192 4.51 14.31 7.45
C PHE A 192 3.43 13.23 7.59
N LEU A 193 3.60 12.15 6.84
CA LEU A 193 2.72 10.98 6.91
C LEU A 193 3.00 10.19 8.18
N SER A 194 1.96 9.55 8.70
CA SER A 194 2.01 8.80 9.94
C SER A 194 0.94 7.72 9.94
N THR A 195 0.67 7.12 11.09
CA THR A 195 -0.44 6.17 11.28
C THR A 195 -1.83 6.83 11.22
N SER A 196 -1.90 8.17 11.20
CA SER A 196 -3.15 8.91 10.97
C SER A 196 -3.32 9.22 9.49
N MET A 197 -4.47 8.85 8.92
CA MET A 197 -4.78 9.11 7.52
C MET A 197 -4.92 10.60 7.21
N LYS A 198 -4.25 11.09 6.17
CA LYS A 198 -4.26 12.48 5.72
C LYS A 198 -4.69 12.66 4.26
N SER A 199 -4.74 11.57 3.49
CA SER A 199 -5.21 11.61 2.11
C SER A 199 -6.70 11.92 2.03
N VAL A 200 -7.09 12.64 0.97
CA VAL A 200 -8.47 13.04 0.71
C VAL A 200 -9.08 12.31 -0.49
N GLY A 201 -8.26 11.61 -1.25
CA GLY A 201 -8.64 10.86 -2.44
C GLY A 201 -7.49 10.00 -2.93
N GLU A 202 -7.68 9.42 -4.11
CA GLU A 202 -6.70 8.52 -4.71
C GLU A 202 -6.86 8.46 -6.22
N ALA A 203 -5.78 8.20 -6.94
CA ALA A 203 -5.80 7.79 -8.34
C ALA A 203 -5.46 6.30 -8.41
N MET A 204 -6.10 5.59 -9.35
CA MET A 204 -5.84 4.18 -9.63
C MET A 204 -5.59 4.02 -11.13
N ALA A 205 -4.54 3.28 -11.48
CA ALA A 205 -4.25 2.97 -12.87
C ALA A 205 -3.89 1.50 -13.06
N ILE A 206 -4.21 1.00 -14.25
CA ILE A 206 -3.96 -0.37 -14.68
C ILE A 206 -2.86 -0.35 -15.73
N GLY A 207 -1.89 -1.25 -15.60
CA GLY A 207 -0.80 -1.44 -16.57
C GLY A 207 -0.42 -2.90 -16.66
N ARG A 208 0.32 -3.28 -17.71
CA ARG A 208 0.87 -4.65 -17.83
C ARG A 208 2.05 -4.89 -16.88
N SER A 209 2.69 -3.82 -16.45
CA SER A 209 3.79 -3.85 -15.49
C SER A 209 3.57 -2.81 -14.39
N PHE A 210 4.32 -2.94 -13.29
CA PHE A 210 4.33 -1.94 -12.23
C PHE A 210 4.77 -0.58 -12.75
N GLN A 211 5.82 -0.52 -13.59
CA GLN A 211 6.32 0.73 -14.16
C GLN A 211 5.23 1.49 -14.95
N GLU A 212 4.47 0.76 -15.78
CA GLU A 212 3.40 1.35 -16.56
C GLU A 212 2.27 1.86 -15.66
N SER A 213 1.78 1.02 -14.75
CA SER A 213 0.66 1.37 -13.86
C SER A 213 1.03 2.53 -12.93
N LEU A 214 2.27 2.54 -12.41
CA LEU A 214 2.80 3.60 -11.55
C LEU A 214 2.79 4.97 -12.24
N GLN A 215 3.39 5.05 -13.45
CA GLN A 215 3.46 6.32 -14.18
C GLN A 215 2.08 6.81 -14.62
N LYS A 216 1.18 5.91 -15.02
CA LYS A 216 -0.22 6.25 -15.30
C LYS A 216 -0.92 6.81 -14.06
N ALA A 217 -0.73 6.18 -12.90
CA ALA A 217 -1.35 6.61 -11.64
C ALA A 217 -0.84 7.98 -11.20
N LEU A 218 0.48 8.25 -11.28
CA LEU A 218 1.06 9.57 -10.98
C LEU A 218 0.43 10.65 -11.86
N ARG A 219 0.35 10.43 -13.16
CA ARG A 219 -0.23 11.39 -14.10
C ARG A 219 -1.73 11.60 -13.84
N SER A 220 -2.44 10.58 -13.37
CA SER A 220 -3.88 10.64 -13.08
C SER A 220 -4.23 11.37 -11.78
N LEU A 221 -3.24 11.77 -10.97
CA LEU A 221 -3.45 12.58 -9.76
C LEU A 221 -3.88 14.02 -10.07
N GLU A 222 -3.70 14.48 -11.32
CA GLU A 222 -3.98 15.88 -11.74
C GLU A 222 -3.28 16.91 -10.85
N THR A 223 -1.97 16.67 -10.61
CA THR A 223 -1.07 17.52 -9.83
C THR A 223 0.08 18.03 -10.67
N ASP A 224 -0.12 18.21 -11.98
CA ASP A 224 0.87 18.65 -12.96
C ASP A 224 2.09 17.71 -13.13
N LEU A 225 1.99 16.47 -12.58
CA LEU A 225 3.00 15.44 -12.77
C LEU A 225 2.81 14.75 -14.12
N SER A 226 3.86 14.67 -14.91
CA SER A 226 3.92 13.85 -16.14
C SER A 226 4.35 12.40 -15.88
N GLY A 227 4.87 12.12 -14.69
CA GLY A 227 5.39 10.86 -14.21
C GLY A 227 6.27 11.06 -12.99
N LEU A 228 7.47 10.48 -13.00
CA LEU A 228 8.48 10.63 -11.96
C LEU A 228 9.28 11.94 -12.14
N ASN A 229 8.62 13.09 -11.99
CA ASN A 229 9.25 14.39 -12.12
C ASN A 229 10.33 14.59 -11.04
N ASP A 230 11.36 15.37 -11.38
CA ASP A 230 12.40 15.74 -10.43
C ASP A 230 11.86 16.68 -9.35
N VAL A 231 12.40 16.52 -8.15
CA VAL A 231 12.21 17.44 -7.03
C VAL A 231 13.56 18.02 -6.59
N PRO A 232 13.58 19.23 -6.00
CA PRO A 232 14.83 19.81 -5.53
C PRO A 232 15.56 18.89 -4.58
N PHE A 233 16.84 18.60 -4.86
CA PHE A 233 17.71 17.83 -4.01
C PHE A 233 18.38 18.75 -2.99
N PRO A 234 18.45 18.43 -1.70
CA PRO A 234 18.91 19.34 -0.66
C PRO A 234 20.35 19.86 -0.85
N SER A 235 21.18 19.16 -1.61
CA SER A 235 22.62 19.39 -1.72
C SER A 235 23.08 20.05 -3.01
N GLN A 236 22.22 20.71 -3.79
CA GLN A 236 22.68 21.38 -5.02
C GLN A 236 23.72 22.48 -4.77
N ASN A 237 23.95 22.91 -3.53
CA ASN A 237 24.95 23.93 -3.15
C ASN A 237 26.06 23.44 -2.22
N GLU A 238 26.03 22.23 -1.70
CA GLU A 238 27.09 21.67 -0.84
C GLU A 238 27.27 20.19 -1.19
N ALA A 239 28.51 19.82 -1.43
CA ALA A 239 28.98 18.55 -1.97
C ALA A 239 28.08 17.33 -1.68
N LEU A 240 27.78 16.57 -2.73
CA LEU A 240 27.09 15.26 -2.78
C LEU A 240 27.60 14.17 -1.79
N ASN A 241 28.47 14.51 -0.85
CA ASN A 241 29.13 13.62 0.09
C ASN A 241 28.53 13.62 1.50
N ASP A 242 27.50 14.39 1.78
CA ASP A 242 26.88 14.36 3.11
C ASP A 242 25.75 13.30 3.14
N LYS A 243 26.17 12.03 3.41
CA LYS A 243 25.25 10.90 3.57
C LYS A 243 24.18 11.16 4.63
N ASP A 244 24.44 11.98 5.61
CA ASP A 244 23.48 12.29 6.68
C ASP A 244 22.33 13.17 6.17
N ASN A 245 22.60 14.12 5.27
CA ASN A 245 21.59 14.96 4.63
C ASN A 245 20.68 14.15 3.69
N ILE A 246 21.26 13.26 2.89
CA ILE A 246 20.51 12.38 1.97
C ILE A 246 19.65 11.39 2.75
N SER A 247 20.22 10.78 3.79
CA SER A 247 19.49 9.81 4.61
C SER A 247 18.30 10.43 5.32
N GLY A 248 18.45 11.63 5.90
CA GLY A 248 17.37 12.37 6.53
C GLY A 248 16.26 12.73 5.53
N TRP A 249 16.65 13.27 4.37
CA TRP A 249 15.70 13.65 3.32
C TRP A 249 14.90 12.48 2.75
N LEU A 250 15.52 11.30 2.58
CA LEU A 250 14.84 10.10 2.11
C LEU A 250 14.01 9.41 3.20
N ALA A 251 14.41 9.52 4.47
CA ALA A 251 13.69 8.93 5.59
C ALA A 251 12.40 9.67 5.95
N GLU A 252 12.25 10.92 5.50
CA GLU A 252 11.03 11.67 5.75
C GLU A 252 9.83 11.08 5.02
N GLN A 253 8.80 10.72 5.78
CA GLN A 253 7.54 10.23 5.23
C GLN A 253 6.68 11.43 4.78
N VAL A 254 6.79 11.80 3.52
CA VAL A 254 6.07 12.93 2.90
C VAL A 254 5.32 12.48 1.64
N PRO A 255 4.33 13.25 1.15
CA PRO A 255 3.61 12.92 -0.08
C PRO A 255 4.52 12.69 -1.30
N GLU A 256 5.58 13.48 -1.42
CA GLU A 256 6.52 13.47 -2.54
C GLU A 256 7.62 12.39 -2.43
N ARG A 257 7.56 11.49 -1.47
CA ARG A 257 8.62 10.49 -1.19
C ARG A 257 9.02 9.67 -2.41
N ILE A 258 8.08 9.32 -3.28
CA ILE A 258 8.39 8.58 -4.53
C ILE A 258 9.21 9.43 -5.51
N LEU A 259 8.93 10.74 -5.59
CA LEU A 259 9.70 11.66 -6.43
C LEU A 259 11.10 11.90 -5.85
N ARG A 260 11.23 11.92 -4.51
CA ARG A 260 12.53 11.96 -3.83
C ARG A 260 13.37 10.72 -4.15
N ILE A 261 12.75 9.53 -4.13
CA ILE A 261 13.40 8.27 -4.51
C ILE A 261 13.88 8.33 -5.96
N SER A 262 13.04 8.76 -6.90
CA SER A 262 13.43 8.85 -8.32
C SER A 262 14.55 9.86 -8.55
N THR A 263 14.51 11.01 -7.88
CA THR A 263 15.59 12.01 -7.93
C THR A 263 16.90 11.44 -7.34
N ALA A 264 16.83 10.73 -6.21
CA ALA A 264 18.02 10.09 -5.62
C ALA A 264 18.64 9.05 -6.58
N LEU A 265 17.82 8.25 -7.27
CA LEU A 265 18.29 7.29 -8.28
C LEU A 265 18.98 7.99 -9.47
N ARG A 266 18.45 9.13 -9.95
CA ARG A 266 19.11 9.96 -10.98
C ARG A 266 20.44 10.52 -10.49
N CYS A 267 20.54 10.84 -9.20
CA CYS A 267 21.78 11.24 -8.53
C CYS A 267 22.72 10.07 -8.19
N LYS A 268 22.41 8.85 -8.68
CA LYS A 268 23.23 7.64 -8.51
C LYS A 268 23.38 7.19 -7.04
N VAL A 269 22.43 7.51 -6.18
CA VAL A 269 22.34 6.90 -4.84
C VAL A 269 22.00 5.42 -5.02
N SER A 270 22.68 4.54 -4.28
CA SER A 270 22.50 3.09 -4.43
C SER A 270 21.11 2.63 -3.97
N ILE A 271 20.58 1.58 -4.61
CA ILE A 271 19.31 0.96 -4.21
C ILE A 271 19.37 0.47 -2.75
N GLU A 272 20.54 -0.03 -2.32
CA GLU A 272 20.80 -0.47 -0.96
C GLU A 272 20.63 0.66 0.06
N ASP A 273 21.23 1.81 -0.22
CA ASP A 273 21.13 2.98 0.66
C ASP A 273 19.70 3.54 0.67
N ILE A 274 19.05 3.66 -0.50
CA ILE A 274 17.65 4.10 -0.59
C ILE A 274 16.73 3.17 0.19
N SER A 275 16.84 1.85 -0.01
CA SER A 275 16.06 0.85 0.73
C SER A 275 16.26 0.96 2.24
N LYS A 276 17.51 1.14 2.67
CA LYS A 276 17.87 1.31 4.08
C LYS A 276 17.25 2.58 4.70
N PHE A 277 17.19 3.67 3.97
CA PHE A 277 16.68 4.95 4.48
C PHE A 277 15.15 5.06 4.42
N THR A 278 14.54 4.49 3.38
CA THR A 278 13.09 4.58 3.16
C THR A 278 12.29 3.40 3.72
N GLY A 279 12.95 2.25 3.91
CA GLY A 279 12.28 1.00 4.23
C GLY A 279 11.56 0.33 3.04
N TRP A 280 11.66 0.92 1.83
CA TRP A 280 11.04 0.33 0.64
C TRP A 280 11.74 -0.94 0.21
N ASP A 281 10.95 -1.93 -0.23
CA ASP A 281 11.51 -3.17 -0.79
C ASP A 281 12.33 -2.87 -2.04
N LYS A 282 13.50 -3.53 -2.15
CA LYS A 282 14.43 -3.35 -3.26
C LYS A 282 13.80 -3.63 -4.61
N TRP A 283 12.87 -4.58 -4.67
CA TRP A 283 12.18 -4.91 -5.91
C TRP A 283 11.47 -3.68 -6.50
N PHE A 284 10.73 -2.90 -5.69
CA PHE A 284 10.09 -1.67 -6.16
C PHE A 284 11.09 -0.61 -6.60
N LEU A 285 12.19 -0.47 -5.86
CA LEU A 285 13.27 0.46 -6.21
C LEU A 285 13.94 0.09 -7.51
N GLU A 286 14.17 -1.20 -7.79
CA GLU A 286 14.68 -1.71 -9.06
C GLU A 286 13.74 -1.41 -10.22
N GLN A 287 12.42 -1.52 -10.02
CA GLN A 287 11.45 -1.16 -11.05
C GLN A 287 11.49 0.35 -11.37
N ILE A 288 11.62 1.20 -10.36
CA ILE A 288 11.77 2.65 -10.54
C ILE A 288 13.12 2.95 -11.22
N ALA A 289 14.20 2.31 -10.80
CA ALA A 289 15.52 2.45 -11.44
C ALA A 289 15.48 2.04 -12.92
N GLY A 290 14.68 1.04 -13.28
CA GLY A 290 14.44 0.67 -14.67
C GLY A 290 13.84 1.79 -15.50
N ILE A 291 12.89 2.56 -14.96
CA ILE A 291 12.33 3.74 -15.62
C ILE A 291 13.42 4.80 -15.82
N ILE A 292 14.19 5.11 -14.78
CA ILE A 292 15.27 6.10 -14.83
C ILE A 292 16.35 5.71 -15.84
N ASN A 293 16.70 4.42 -15.93
CA ASN A 293 17.66 3.94 -16.92
C ASN A 293 17.17 4.16 -18.37
N VAL A 294 15.89 3.94 -18.64
CA VAL A 294 15.32 4.25 -19.96
C VAL A 294 15.35 5.75 -20.25
N GLU A 295 15.06 6.62 -19.28
CA GLU A 295 15.20 8.06 -19.42
C GLU A 295 16.65 8.46 -19.81
N GLU A 296 17.65 7.87 -19.17
CA GLU A 296 19.07 8.13 -19.47
C GLU A 296 19.43 7.71 -20.89
N ILE A 297 19.04 6.50 -21.30
CA ILE A 297 19.26 6.01 -22.67
C ILE A 297 18.64 6.94 -23.72
N LEU A 298 17.44 7.45 -23.46
CA LEU A 298 16.77 8.39 -24.37
C LEU A 298 17.49 9.73 -24.44
N LYS A 299 17.99 10.25 -23.31
CA LYS A 299 18.77 11.50 -23.26
C LYS A 299 20.10 11.39 -24.01
N GLU A 300 20.79 10.24 -23.88
CA GLU A 300 22.10 10.03 -24.52
C GLU A 300 21.99 9.82 -26.04
N ASN A 301 20.91 9.20 -26.51
CA ASN A 301 20.74 8.84 -27.92
C ASN A 301 20.14 9.97 -28.78
N LEU A 302 20.00 11.19 -28.23
CA LEU A 302 19.61 12.38 -28.96
C LEU A 302 18.59 12.08 -30.09
N PHE A 303 17.41 11.57 -29.72
CA PHE A 303 16.31 11.66 -30.65
C PHE A 303 15.93 13.15 -30.75
N PRO A 304 16.04 13.80 -31.91
CA PRO A 304 15.46 15.11 -32.06
C PRO A 304 13.96 14.93 -31.86
N LEU A 305 13.47 15.37 -30.73
CA LEU A 305 12.05 15.61 -30.54
C LEU A 305 11.76 16.89 -31.32
N GLU A 306 11.41 16.74 -32.61
CA GLU A 306 10.75 17.78 -33.37
C GLU A 306 9.30 17.99 -32.89
#